data_87c6836967fd51d20e9d420971e423fa
#
_entry.id   87c6836967fd51d20e9d420971e423fa
#
_cell.length_a   1.000
_cell.length_b   1.000
_cell.length_c   1.000
_cell.angle_alpha   90.00
_cell.angle_beta   90.00
_cell.angle_gamma   90.00
#
_symmetry.space_group_name_H-M   'P 1'
#
loop_
_entity.id
_entity.type
_entity.pdbx_description
1 polymer ?
#
loop_
_entity_poly.entity_id
_entity_poly.type
_entity_poly.pdbx_seq_one_letter_code
_entity_poly.pdbx_strand_id
1 'polypeptide(L)'
;MKMDRISAIFGIAVLVIVAVAAGLPVDARAYEMKSNGENRVRVDVKPVQLAPGQPAKFEVRMNTHSEPLEEDMVAVSSLKDNTGRVYQATAWQGSEPGGHHRKGVLEFPELKDNPESITLIIRKVAKVPERAFEWSVER
;
A
#
# COMPACT_ATOMS: atom_id res chain seq x y z
N MET A 1 1.43 -11.10 84.32
CA MET A 1 0.73 -11.24 83.01
C MET A 1 1.31 -10.26 82.06
N LYS A 2 2.12 -10.72 81.15
CA LYS A 2 2.65 -9.89 80.04
C LYS A 2 1.76 -10.09 78.84
N MET A 3 1.13 -9.02 78.38
CA MET A 3 0.40 -9.03 77.14
C MET A 3 1.38 -8.71 76.04
N ASP A 4 1.69 -9.69 75.20
CA ASP A 4 2.48 -9.47 73.99
C ASP A 4 1.63 -8.78 72.95
N ARG A 5 2.07 -7.57 72.57
CA ARG A 5 1.47 -6.85 71.44
C ARG A 5 2.05 -7.41 70.18
N ILE A 6 1.26 -8.15 69.43
CA ILE A 6 1.57 -8.54 68.10
C ILE A 6 1.32 -7.34 67.19
N SER A 7 2.39 -6.71 66.76
CA SER A 7 2.31 -5.69 65.78
C SER A 7 2.13 -6.35 64.36
N ALA A 8 0.92 -6.30 63.91
CA ALA A 8 0.65 -6.67 62.51
C ALA A 8 1.19 -5.58 61.58
N ILE A 9 2.27 -5.87 60.88
CA ILE A 9 2.78 -5.03 59.83
C ILE A 9 1.93 -5.32 58.59
N PHE A 10 1.00 -4.41 58.27
CA PHE A 10 0.31 -4.42 56.98
C PHE A 10 1.28 -3.94 55.92
N GLY A 11 1.84 -4.88 55.21
CA GLY A 11 2.58 -4.60 53.97
C GLY A 11 1.60 -4.18 52.89
N ILE A 12 1.58 -2.90 52.58
CA ILE A 12 0.88 -2.39 51.39
C ILE A 12 1.70 -2.82 50.17
N ALA A 13 1.27 -3.86 49.50
CA ALA A 13 1.79 -4.21 48.19
C ALA A 13 1.29 -3.16 47.20
N VAL A 14 2.16 -2.21 46.84
CA VAL A 14 1.89 -1.29 45.74
C VAL A 14 2.02 -2.08 44.44
N LEU A 15 0.89 -2.47 43.88
CA LEU A 15 0.82 -3.07 42.57
C LEU A 15 1.09 -1.96 41.55
N VAL A 16 2.33 -1.87 41.08
CA VAL A 16 2.67 -1.01 39.94
C VAL A 16 2.11 -1.66 38.70
N ILE A 17 0.94 -1.22 38.26
CA ILE A 17 0.39 -1.56 36.95
C ILE A 17 1.20 -0.77 35.94
N VAL A 18 2.21 -1.41 35.35
CA VAL A 18 2.85 -0.89 34.15
C VAL A 18 1.84 -1.08 33.03
N ALA A 19 1.09 -0.02 32.75
CA ALA A 19 0.30 0.05 31.52
C ALA A 19 1.27 0.10 30.34
N VAL A 20 1.54 -1.06 29.76
CA VAL A 20 2.17 -1.11 28.43
C VAL A 20 1.13 -0.52 27.49
N ALA A 21 1.28 0.75 27.17
CA ALA A 21 0.57 1.35 26.06
C ALA A 21 1.08 0.63 24.80
N ALA A 22 0.42 -0.47 24.42
CA ALA A 22 0.55 -1.01 23.09
C ALA A 22 0.13 0.12 22.16
N GLY A 23 1.11 0.76 21.49
CA GLY A 23 0.83 1.73 20.47
C GLY A 23 -0.12 1.08 19.48
N LEU A 24 -1.35 1.57 19.39
CA LEU A 24 -2.26 1.19 18.34
C LEU A 24 -1.51 1.43 17.03
N PRO A 25 -1.56 0.50 16.05
CA PRO A 25 -0.99 0.76 14.76
C PRO A 25 -1.60 2.08 14.27
N VAL A 26 -0.74 3.03 13.93
CA VAL A 26 -1.18 4.25 13.24
C VAL A 26 -1.90 3.71 12.00
N ASP A 27 -3.20 3.95 11.91
CA ASP A 27 -3.98 3.53 10.76
C ASP A 27 -3.25 4.01 9.52
N ALA A 28 -2.71 3.06 8.74
CA ALA A 28 -2.23 3.37 7.42
C ALA A 28 -3.45 3.91 6.67
N ARG A 29 -3.52 5.24 6.49
CA ARG A 29 -4.64 5.85 5.79
C ARG A 29 -4.81 5.17 4.46
N ALA A 30 -5.99 4.63 4.21
CA ALA A 30 -6.29 3.98 2.96
C ALA A 30 -6.31 5.04 1.86
N TYR A 31 -5.41 4.92 0.88
CA TYR A 31 -5.45 5.75 -0.31
C TYR A 31 -6.70 5.46 -1.14
N GLU A 32 -7.19 6.48 -1.81
CA GLU A 32 -8.33 6.37 -2.70
C GLU A 32 -8.03 5.46 -3.89
N MET A 33 -8.98 4.59 -4.23
CA MET A 33 -8.95 3.85 -5.49
C MET A 33 -9.25 4.80 -6.65
N LYS A 34 -8.46 4.73 -7.71
CA LYS A 34 -8.67 5.47 -8.94
C LYS A 34 -8.94 4.54 -10.11
N SER A 35 -9.79 4.95 -11.00
CA SER A 35 -10.26 4.15 -12.13
C SER A 35 -10.07 4.89 -13.44
N ASN A 36 -9.72 4.12 -14.47
CA ASN A 36 -9.70 4.58 -15.85
C ASN A 36 -10.43 3.55 -16.73
N GLY A 37 -11.49 3.99 -17.40
CA GLY A 37 -12.24 3.18 -18.36
C GLY A 37 -12.04 3.73 -19.77
N GLU A 38 -11.21 3.09 -20.54
CA GLU A 38 -10.86 3.49 -21.90
C GLU A 38 -10.67 2.26 -22.77
N ASN A 39 -11.07 2.32 -24.05
CA ASN A 39 -10.97 1.22 -25.02
C ASN A 39 -11.52 -0.11 -24.47
N ARG A 40 -12.69 -0.08 -23.85
CA ARG A 40 -13.40 -1.26 -23.31
C ARG A 40 -12.68 -2.00 -22.19
N VAL A 41 -11.63 -1.43 -21.64
CA VAL A 41 -10.94 -1.95 -20.45
C VAL A 41 -11.04 -0.95 -19.31
N ARG A 42 -11.56 -1.39 -18.19
CA ARG A 42 -11.51 -0.67 -16.93
C ARG A 42 -10.29 -1.12 -16.14
N VAL A 43 -9.50 -0.15 -15.72
CA VAL A 43 -8.36 -0.35 -14.84
C VAL A 43 -8.61 0.40 -13.54
N ASP A 44 -8.65 -0.33 -12.44
CA ASP A 44 -8.78 0.21 -11.09
C ASP A 44 -7.45 0.04 -10.36
N VAL A 45 -6.96 1.09 -9.73
CA VAL A 45 -5.69 1.10 -9.01
C VAL A 45 -5.85 1.70 -7.62
N LYS A 46 -5.25 1.04 -6.63
CA LYS A 46 -5.22 1.52 -5.25
C LYS A 46 -3.82 1.31 -4.65
N PRO A 47 -3.16 2.37 -4.14
CA PRO A 47 -1.96 2.20 -3.34
C PRO A 47 -2.27 1.41 -2.07
N VAL A 48 -1.46 0.39 -1.78
CA VAL A 48 -1.60 -0.44 -0.59
C VAL A 48 -0.40 -0.32 0.36
N GLN A 49 0.72 0.19 -0.14
CA GLN A 49 1.92 0.49 0.66
C GLN A 49 2.75 1.58 0.00
N LEU A 50 2.90 2.71 0.68
CA LEU A 50 3.75 3.83 0.25
C LEU A 50 4.67 4.31 1.39
N ALA A 51 4.80 3.55 2.46
CA ALA A 51 5.60 3.92 3.62
C ALA A 51 7.09 4.09 3.27
N PRO A 52 7.78 5.08 3.84
CA PRO A 52 9.22 5.24 3.67
C PRO A 52 10.00 3.98 4.05
N GLY A 53 11.06 3.67 3.29
CA GLY A 53 11.89 2.49 3.53
C GLY A 53 11.27 1.16 3.12
N GLN A 54 10.07 1.17 2.54
CA GLN A 54 9.36 -0.01 2.06
C GLN A 54 9.13 0.07 0.55
N PRO A 55 9.08 -1.06 -0.16
CA PRO A 55 8.65 -1.07 -1.55
C PRO A 55 7.27 -0.40 -1.71
N ALA A 56 7.09 0.39 -2.76
CA ALA A 56 5.79 0.92 -3.09
C ALA A 56 4.94 -0.16 -3.76
N LYS A 57 3.71 -0.34 -3.30
CA LYS A 57 2.81 -1.40 -3.78
C LYS A 57 1.45 -0.86 -4.15
N PHE A 58 0.93 -1.35 -5.27
CA PHE A 58 -0.37 -0.98 -5.80
C PHE A 58 -1.19 -2.22 -6.14
N GLU A 59 -2.40 -2.28 -5.64
CA GLU A 59 -3.38 -3.25 -6.13
C GLU A 59 -3.92 -2.75 -7.47
N VAL A 60 -3.89 -3.62 -8.48
CA VAL A 60 -4.40 -3.33 -9.83
C VAL A 60 -5.43 -4.38 -10.21
N ARG A 61 -6.57 -3.92 -10.71
CA ARG A 61 -7.62 -4.76 -11.28
C ARG A 61 -7.93 -4.29 -12.69
N MET A 62 -8.01 -5.22 -13.60
CA MET A 62 -8.37 -4.96 -14.99
C MET A 62 -9.56 -5.82 -15.38
N ASN A 63 -10.58 -5.20 -15.97
CA ASN A 63 -11.80 -5.86 -16.37
C ASN A 63 -12.20 -5.42 -17.77
N THR A 64 -12.60 -6.39 -18.58
CA THR A 64 -13.10 -6.19 -19.94
C THR A 64 -14.08 -7.28 -20.32
N HIS A 65 -14.83 -7.08 -21.40
CA HIS A 65 -15.70 -8.10 -21.99
C HIS A 65 -15.19 -8.60 -23.35
N SER A 66 -14.21 -7.93 -23.92
CA SER A 66 -13.83 -8.18 -25.31
C SER A 66 -12.34 -8.09 -25.61
N GLU A 67 -11.56 -7.41 -24.79
CA GLU A 67 -10.15 -7.16 -25.08
C GLU A 67 -9.24 -8.19 -24.41
N PRO A 68 -8.16 -8.63 -25.06
CA PRO A 68 -7.17 -9.47 -24.41
C PRO A 68 -6.34 -8.65 -23.40
N LEU A 69 -6.10 -9.22 -22.21
CA LEU A 69 -5.29 -8.63 -21.15
C LEU A 69 -3.95 -9.38 -21.06
N GLU A 70 -3.11 -9.27 -22.07
CA GLU A 70 -1.90 -10.10 -22.26
C GLU A 70 -0.60 -9.40 -21.89
N GLU A 71 -0.64 -8.11 -21.51
CA GLU A 71 0.56 -7.33 -21.26
C GLU A 71 1.35 -7.88 -20.05
N ASP A 72 2.67 -7.79 -20.16
CA ASP A 72 3.58 -7.93 -19.02
C ASP A 72 3.47 -6.66 -18.14
N MET A 73 2.83 -6.79 -17.00
CA MET A 73 2.53 -5.65 -16.12
C MET A 73 3.79 -4.98 -15.57
N VAL A 74 4.89 -5.70 -15.41
CA VAL A 74 6.17 -5.10 -15.02
C VAL A 74 6.73 -4.24 -16.15
N ALA A 75 6.70 -4.75 -17.38
CA ALA A 75 7.25 -4.05 -18.54
C ALA A 75 6.47 -2.78 -18.91
N VAL A 76 5.14 -2.78 -18.72
CA VAL A 76 4.27 -1.66 -19.15
C VAL A 76 4.01 -0.63 -18.05
N SER A 77 4.49 -0.84 -16.84
CA SER A 77 4.19 0.02 -15.68
C SER A 77 5.42 0.79 -15.21
N SER A 78 5.22 2.05 -14.91
CA SER A 78 6.22 2.92 -14.27
C SER A 78 5.57 3.83 -13.24
N LEU A 79 6.36 4.28 -12.28
CA LEU A 79 5.94 5.22 -11.26
C LEU A 79 6.80 6.48 -11.39
N LYS A 80 6.19 7.65 -11.33
CA LYS A 80 6.88 8.94 -11.40
C LYS A 80 6.53 9.77 -10.17
N ASP A 81 7.51 10.38 -9.53
CA ASP A 81 7.26 11.31 -8.44
C ASP A 81 7.23 12.78 -8.90
N ASN A 82 6.84 13.68 -8.00
CA ASN A 82 6.76 15.12 -8.29
C ASN A 82 8.12 15.78 -8.59
N THR A 83 9.23 15.11 -8.32
CA THR A 83 10.57 15.60 -8.68
C THR A 83 10.98 15.22 -10.11
N GLY A 84 10.18 14.37 -10.77
CA GLY A 84 10.46 13.83 -12.09
C GLY A 84 11.24 12.51 -12.08
N ARG A 85 11.55 11.97 -10.90
CA ARG A 85 12.19 10.65 -10.78
C ARG A 85 11.22 9.57 -11.23
N VAL A 86 11.73 8.63 -12.04
CA VAL A 86 10.98 7.50 -12.56
C VAL A 86 11.47 6.22 -11.91
N TYR A 87 10.53 5.39 -11.46
CA TYR A 87 10.76 4.07 -10.89
C TYR A 87 10.17 3.02 -11.85
N GLN A 88 10.93 1.98 -12.13
CA GLN A 88 10.45 0.83 -12.89
C GLN A 88 9.80 -0.19 -11.95
N ALA A 89 8.72 -0.82 -12.39
CA ALA A 89 8.13 -1.92 -11.64
C ALA A 89 9.14 -3.07 -11.49
N THR A 90 9.14 -3.69 -10.32
CA THR A 90 10.05 -4.80 -9.96
C THR A 90 9.37 -6.15 -9.94
N ALA A 91 8.06 -6.19 -9.68
CA ALA A 91 7.31 -7.43 -9.61
C ALA A 91 5.81 -7.23 -9.90
N TRP A 92 5.20 -8.26 -10.41
CA TRP A 92 3.76 -8.46 -10.49
C TRP A 92 3.39 -9.76 -9.79
N GLN A 93 2.60 -9.66 -8.75
CA GLN A 93 2.10 -10.81 -8.00
C GLN A 93 0.60 -10.90 -8.19
N GLY A 94 0.15 -11.75 -9.09
CA GLY A 94 -1.27 -11.85 -9.41
C GLY A 94 -1.55 -12.76 -10.60
N SER A 95 -2.66 -12.48 -11.27
CA SER A 95 -3.12 -13.26 -12.41
C SER A 95 -2.10 -13.32 -13.53
N GLU A 96 -1.96 -14.48 -14.14
CA GLU A 96 -1.22 -14.69 -15.38
C GLU A 96 -1.77 -13.81 -16.51
N PRO A 97 -0.96 -13.49 -17.54
CA PRO A 97 -1.45 -12.83 -18.74
C PRO A 97 -2.60 -13.60 -19.40
N GLY A 98 -3.58 -12.87 -19.89
CA GLY A 98 -4.75 -13.43 -20.58
C GLY A 98 -6.05 -13.26 -19.83
N GLY A 99 -7.14 -13.73 -20.46
CA GLY A 99 -8.48 -13.62 -19.93
C GLY A 99 -9.05 -12.21 -19.95
N HIS A 100 -10.22 -12.04 -19.34
CA HIS A 100 -10.97 -10.78 -19.27
C HIS A 100 -10.92 -10.11 -17.90
N HIS A 101 -10.34 -10.76 -16.93
CA HIS A 101 -10.21 -10.27 -15.57
C HIS A 101 -8.80 -10.59 -15.07
N ARG A 102 -8.07 -9.56 -14.69
CA ARG A 102 -6.76 -9.70 -14.05
C ARG A 102 -6.72 -8.88 -12.78
N LYS A 103 -6.15 -9.45 -11.74
CA LYS A 103 -5.96 -8.80 -10.45
C LYS A 103 -4.60 -9.16 -9.91
N GLY A 104 -3.91 -8.20 -9.33
CA GLY A 104 -2.63 -8.45 -8.67
C GLY A 104 -2.08 -7.21 -8.00
N VAL A 105 -0.85 -7.35 -7.51
CA VAL A 105 -0.09 -6.28 -6.88
C VAL A 105 1.15 -5.99 -7.71
N LEU A 106 1.25 -4.73 -8.16
CA LEU A 106 2.47 -4.16 -8.73
C LEU A 106 3.37 -3.66 -7.62
N GLU A 107 4.63 -4.02 -7.70
CA GLU A 107 5.66 -3.58 -6.76
C GLU A 107 6.69 -2.72 -7.46
N PHE A 108 7.12 -1.65 -6.78
CA PHE A 108 8.17 -0.72 -7.19
C PHE A 108 9.20 -0.59 -6.08
N PRO A 109 10.41 -0.10 -6.38
CA PRO A 109 11.37 0.26 -5.33
C PRO A 109 10.78 1.25 -4.32
N GLU A 110 11.40 1.35 -3.15
CA GLU A 110 11.03 2.37 -2.19
C GLU A 110 11.11 3.79 -2.80
N LEU A 111 10.19 4.65 -2.40
CA LEU A 111 10.19 6.05 -2.81
C LEU A 111 11.38 6.77 -2.15
N LYS A 112 12.10 7.58 -2.94
CA LYS A 112 13.25 8.36 -2.47
C LYS A 112 12.84 9.77 -2.08
N ASP A 113 13.52 10.30 -1.04
CA ASP A 113 13.41 11.69 -0.63
C ASP A 113 11.98 12.16 -0.29
N ASN A 114 11.13 11.26 0.20
CA ASN A 114 9.77 11.55 0.65
C ASN A 114 8.98 12.45 -0.34
N PRO A 115 8.65 11.97 -1.53
CA PRO A 115 7.94 12.77 -2.52
C PRO A 115 6.56 13.21 -2.01
N GLU A 116 6.07 14.33 -2.53
CA GLU A 116 4.75 14.88 -2.18
C GLU A 116 3.62 14.23 -2.97
N SER A 117 3.91 13.78 -4.18
CA SER A 117 2.96 13.08 -5.04
C SER A 117 3.64 12.05 -5.93
N ILE A 118 2.84 11.10 -6.36
CA ILE A 118 3.25 10.03 -7.29
C ILE A 118 2.19 9.83 -8.35
N THR A 119 2.65 9.43 -9.54
CA THR A 119 1.78 9.05 -10.66
C THR A 119 2.17 7.65 -11.13
N LEU A 120 1.26 6.70 -11.03
CA LEU A 120 1.39 5.39 -11.66
C LEU A 120 0.97 5.50 -13.12
N ILE A 121 1.81 5.03 -14.02
CA ILE A 121 1.56 5.02 -15.46
C ILE A 121 1.54 3.58 -15.94
N ILE A 122 0.44 3.18 -16.56
CA ILE A 122 0.27 1.86 -17.19
C ILE A 122 0.08 2.10 -18.69
N ARG A 123 0.95 1.49 -19.51
CA ARG A 123 0.98 1.68 -20.96
C ARG A 123 0.43 0.47 -21.69
N LYS A 124 -0.01 0.70 -22.92
CA LYS A 124 -0.33 -0.33 -23.95
C LYS A 124 -1.52 -1.23 -23.65
N VAL A 125 -2.10 -1.21 -22.46
CA VAL A 125 -3.29 -2.01 -22.15
C VAL A 125 -4.44 -1.58 -23.08
N ALA A 126 -4.99 -2.51 -23.85
CA ALA A 126 -6.00 -2.26 -24.87
C ALA A 126 -5.61 -1.15 -25.85
N LYS A 127 -4.34 -1.09 -26.25
CA LYS A 127 -3.78 -0.08 -27.17
C LYS A 127 -3.90 1.37 -26.69
N VAL A 128 -4.24 1.59 -25.44
CA VAL A 128 -4.19 2.92 -24.83
C VAL A 128 -2.73 3.27 -24.55
N PRO A 129 -2.20 4.38 -25.09
CA PRO A 129 -0.79 4.74 -24.92
C PRO A 129 -0.39 4.86 -23.47
N GLU A 130 -1.19 5.58 -22.66
CA GLU A 130 -0.94 5.76 -21.23
C GLU A 130 -2.25 5.89 -20.44
N ARG A 131 -2.28 5.24 -19.29
CA ARG A 131 -3.27 5.45 -18.23
C ARG A 131 -2.52 5.95 -17.01
N ALA A 132 -2.84 7.15 -16.54
CA ALA A 132 -2.15 7.80 -15.43
C ALA A 132 -3.06 7.93 -14.21
N PHE A 133 -2.51 7.59 -13.03
CA PHE A 133 -3.21 7.63 -11.75
C PHE A 133 -2.33 8.37 -10.76
N GLU A 134 -2.82 9.46 -10.20
CA GLU A 134 -2.04 10.32 -9.32
C GLU A 134 -2.60 10.34 -7.90
N TRP A 135 -1.71 10.33 -6.91
CA TRP A 135 -2.03 10.49 -5.48
C TRP A 135 -1.06 11.44 -4.82
N SER A 136 -1.55 12.20 -3.86
CA SER A 136 -0.69 12.85 -2.87
C SER A 136 -0.18 11.79 -1.90
N VAL A 137 1.10 11.86 -1.56
CA VAL A 137 1.70 10.96 -0.58
C VAL A 137 1.57 11.60 0.80
N GLU A 138 0.85 10.95 1.69
CA GLU A 138 0.72 11.42 3.07
C GLU A 138 1.96 11.07 3.89
N ARG A 139 2.37 12.01 4.74
CA ARG A 139 3.50 11.89 5.66
C ARG A 139 3.03 11.58 7.07
#